data_20238dd3b9a75eb5ead4f8a980c704a9
#
_entry.id   20238dd3b9a75eb5ead4f8a980c704a9
#
_cell.length_a   1.000
_cell.length_b   1.000
_cell.length_c   1.000
_cell.angle_alpha   90.00
_cell.angle_beta   90.00
_cell.angle_gamma   90.00
#
_symmetry.space_group_name_H-M   'P 1'
#
loop_
_entity.id
_entity.type
_entity.pdbx_description
1 polymer ?
#
loop_
_entity_poly.entity_id
_entity_poly.type
_entity_poly.pdbx_seq_one_letter_code
_entity_poly.pdbx_strand_id
1 'polypeptide(L)'
;MGQGRTQRGRRLRAAARSLAVLVALGAFYAAAAYAHGGHAKLGPAGSLHVSTSGTLGLDADASNLAAGDEIARTATLENRGKGALGAISLSVSITHSSGLDRDRSGLQIRVDRCSTAWTTGTGAALRCAGRVSEVVGWRPLAASRSPWQLGSLPAKSTEYLRVSLQLPADAAPALAGRRTTLEYRFTAQ
;
A
#
# COMPACT_ATOMS: atom_id res chain seq x y z
N MET A 1 -47.02 35.31 -64.33
CA MET A 1 -45.84 34.55 -64.80
C MET A 1 -44.74 34.98 -63.90
N GLY A 2 -44.23 34.33 -62.94
CA GLY A 2 -43.58 33.07 -62.82
C GLY A 2 -42.40 33.22 -61.92
N GLN A 3 -42.31 32.37 -60.96
CA GLN A 3 -41.08 31.97 -60.24
C GLN A 3 -40.53 32.85 -59.12
N GLY A 4 -40.71 32.37 -57.92
CA GLY A 4 -40.12 32.83 -56.70
C GLY A 4 -40.34 31.85 -55.53
N ARG A 5 -40.10 30.58 -55.77
CA ARG A 5 -40.02 29.56 -54.68
C ARG A 5 -38.62 28.96 -54.80
N THR A 6 -37.90 28.96 -53.72
CA THR A 6 -36.83 28.05 -53.25
C THR A 6 -35.63 28.79 -52.66
N GLN A 7 -35.79 29.32 -51.45
CA GLN A 7 -34.64 29.61 -50.62
C GLN A 7 -34.88 29.46 -49.10
N ARG A 8 -35.94 28.72 -48.66
CA ARG A 8 -36.24 28.52 -47.24
C ARG A 8 -35.81 27.16 -46.69
N GLY A 9 -35.20 26.28 -47.50
CA GLY A 9 -34.90 24.90 -47.09
C GLY A 9 -33.47 24.61 -46.65
N ARG A 10 -32.56 25.59 -46.71
CA ARG A 10 -31.11 25.32 -46.49
C ARG A 10 -30.53 25.80 -45.15
N ARG A 11 -31.29 26.54 -44.34
CA ARG A 11 -30.77 27.09 -43.06
C ARG A 11 -31.15 26.27 -41.81
N LEU A 12 -31.94 25.19 -41.91
CA LEU A 12 -32.36 24.37 -40.78
C LEU A 12 -31.56 23.07 -40.59
N ARG A 13 -30.55 22.79 -41.44
CA ARG A 13 -29.73 21.56 -41.31
C ARG A 13 -28.35 21.79 -40.69
N ALA A 14 -27.97 23.03 -40.41
CA ALA A 14 -26.65 23.35 -39.81
C ALA A 14 -26.68 23.50 -38.28
N ALA A 15 -27.87 23.62 -37.66
CA ALA A 15 -28.01 23.81 -36.23
C ALA A 15 -28.14 22.51 -35.42
N ALA A 16 -28.34 21.36 -36.08
CA ALA A 16 -28.55 20.08 -35.38
C ALA A 16 -27.27 19.26 -35.12
N ARG A 17 -26.12 19.70 -35.61
CA ARG A 17 -24.85 18.98 -35.44
C ARG A 17 -23.95 19.47 -34.29
N SER A 18 -24.28 20.61 -33.70
CA SER A 18 -23.46 21.20 -32.62
C SER A 18 -23.92 20.86 -31.19
N LEU A 19 -25.10 20.22 -31.04
CA LEU A 19 -25.61 19.85 -29.70
C LEU A 19 -25.25 18.42 -29.26
N ALA A 20 -24.78 17.56 -30.17
CA ALA A 20 -24.46 16.16 -29.87
C ALA A 20 -23.03 15.95 -29.30
N VAL A 21 -22.15 16.96 -29.33
CA VAL A 21 -20.76 16.82 -28.87
C VAL A 21 -20.58 17.25 -27.41
N LEU A 22 -21.49 18.03 -26.85
CA LEU A 22 -21.41 18.49 -25.46
C LEU A 22 -22.04 17.54 -24.43
N VAL A 23 -22.78 16.53 -24.84
CA VAL A 23 -23.36 15.54 -23.92
C VAL A 23 -22.41 14.35 -23.68
N ALA A 24 -21.46 14.12 -24.58
CA ALA A 24 -20.50 13.01 -24.45
C ALA A 24 -19.32 13.30 -23.50
N LEU A 25 -19.06 14.56 -23.14
CA LEU A 25 -17.98 14.94 -22.21
C LEU A 25 -18.42 15.05 -20.75
N GLY A 26 -19.73 15.03 -20.49
CA GLY A 26 -20.27 15.09 -19.12
C GLY A 26 -20.43 13.74 -18.41
N ALA A 27 -20.33 12.61 -19.13
CA ALA A 27 -20.56 11.28 -18.57
C ALA A 27 -19.29 10.58 -18.02
N PHE A 28 -18.11 11.18 -18.17
CA PHE A 28 -16.86 10.59 -17.69
C PHE A 28 -16.40 11.09 -16.31
N TYR A 29 -17.12 12.01 -15.68
CA TYR A 29 -16.73 12.54 -14.36
C TYR A 29 -17.57 12.01 -13.18
N ALA A 30 -18.49 11.10 -13.39
CA ALA A 30 -19.40 10.62 -12.33
C ALA A 30 -19.17 9.17 -11.87
N ALA A 31 -18.07 8.52 -12.28
CA ALA A 31 -17.80 7.11 -11.90
C ALA A 31 -16.60 6.93 -10.94
N ALA A 32 -16.14 7.99 -10.28
CA ALA A 32 -14.98 7.93 -9.38
C ALA A 32 -15.31 8.11 -7.89
N ALA A 33 -16.54 7.92 -7.49
CA ALA A 33 -16.90 8.03 -6.08
C ALA A 33 -17.93 6.96 -5.74
N TYR A 34 -17.48 5.81 -5.27
CA TYR A 34 -18.16 4.91 -4.34
C TYR A 34 -17.56 3.49 -4.44
N ALA A 35 -16.29 3.38 -4.08
CA ALA A 35 -15.74 2.10 -3.64
C ALA A 35 -15.08 2.38 -2.29
N HIS A 36 -15.86 2.36 -1.23
CA HIS A 36 -15.37 2.29 0.14
C HIS A 36 -14.94 0.84 0.42
N GLY A 37 -13.99 0.36 -0.37
CA GLY A 37 -13.20 -0.80 -0.03
C GLY A 37 -11.85 -0.28 0.45
N GLY A 38 -11.37 -0.70 1.61
CA GLY A 38 -10.06 -0.31 2.12
C GLY A 38 -8.99 -0.41 1.03
N HIS A 39 -8.31 0.69 0.74
CA HIS A 39 -7.32 0.74 -0.33
C HIS A 39 -5.96 0.29 0.24
N ALA A 40 -5.44 -0.82 -0.28
CA ALA A 40 -4.06 -1.20 -0.02
C ALA A 40 -3.11 -0.26 -0.79
N LYS A 41 -2.26 0.49 -0.05
CA LYS A 41 -1.22 1.31 -0.64
C LYS A 41 0.09 0.54 -0.66
N LEU A 42 0.63 0.30 -1.85
CA LEU A 42 1.95 -0.29 -2.01
C LEU A 42 3.02 0.79 -1.99
N GLY A 43 4.10 0.53 -1.25
CA GLY A 43 5.29 1.31 -1.32
C GLY A 43 6.45 0.56 -1.96
N PRO A 44 7.61 1.22 -2.10
CA PRO A 44 8.77 0.59 -2.70
C PRO A 44 9.16 -0.69 -1.94
N ALA A 45 9.53 -1.72 -2.70
CA ALA A 45 10.13 -2.93 -2.17
C ALA A 45 11.59 -2.66 -1.80
N GLY A 46 12.08 -3.32 -0.75
CA GLY A 46 13.48 -3.28 -0.38
C GLY A 46 14.09 -4.67 -0.38
N SER A 47 15.39 -4.73 -0.60
CA SER A 47 16.14 -5.97 -0.50
C SER A 47 17.45 -5.76 0.27
N LEU A 48 17.78 -6.73 1.11
CA LEU A 48 19.03 -6.80 1.86
C LEU A 48 19.79 -8.05 1.46
N HIS A 49 21.00 -7.86 0.97
CA HIS A 49 21.91 -8.95 0.63
C HIS A 49 23.06 -8.95 1.61
N VAL A 50 23.18 -10.00 2.40
CA VAL A 50 24.19 -10.10 3.45
C VAL A 50 24.99 -11.39 3.35
N SER A 51 26.23 -11.36 3.80
CA SER A 51 27.07 -12.54 3.96
C SER A 51 27.44 -12.81 5.41
N THR A 52 27.41 -11.80 6.26
CA THR A 52 27.72 -11.90 7.71
C THR A 52 26.69 -11.15 8.55
N SER A 53 26.47 -9.87 8.25
CA SER A 53 25.46 -9.04 8.91
C SER A 53 25.06 -7.88 8.00
N GLY A 54 23.93 -7.24 8.27
CA GLY A 54 23.48 -6.11 7.50
C GLY A 54 22.21 -5.47 8.04
N THR A 55 21.87 -4.29 7.50
CA THR A 55 20.67 -3.54 7.87
C THR A 55 19.99 -3.03 6.60
N LEU A 56 18.66 -3.14 6.57
CA LEU A 56 17.79 -2.57 5.54
C LEU A 56 16.81 -1.60 6.22
N GLY A 57 16.82 -0.34 5.79
CA GLY A 57 15.79 0.65 6.13
C GLY A 57 14.75 0.77 5.03
N LEU A 58 13.48 0.84 5.41
CA LEU A 58 12.35 1.09 4.50
C LEU A 58 11.44 2.13 5.12
N ASP A 59 11.23 3.23 4.40
CA ASP A 59 10.28 4.26 4.82
C ASP A 59 8.83 3.85 4.56
N ALA A 60 7.95 4.19 5.49
CA ALA A 60 6.53 4.05 5.33
C ALA A 60 5.82 5.35 5.73
N ASP A 61 4.97 5.85 4.84
CA ASP A 61 4.13 7.01 5.06
C ASP A 61 2.68 6.56 5.26
N ALA A 62 2.22 6.62 6.51
CA ALA A 62 0.84 6.37 6.88
C ALA A 62 0.09 7.70 6.90
N SER A 63 -0.24 8.22 5.71
CA SER A 63 -1.00 9.46 5.53
C SER A 63 -2.34 9.21 4.87
N ASN A 64 -3.33 10.02 5.25
CA ASN A 64 -4.67 9.99 4.65
C ASN A 64 -5.31 8.59 4.67
N LEU A 65 -5.10 7.83 5.75
CA LEU A 65 -5.76 6.55 5.95
C LEU A 65 -7.18 6.79 6.45
N ALA A 66 -8.13 6.11 5.82
CA ALA A 66 -9.45 5.91 6.37
C ALA A 66 -9.47 4.64 7.26
N ALA A 67 -10.48 4.51 8.10
CA ALA A 67 -10.70 3.30 8.88
C ALA A 67 -10.86 2.09 7.94
N GLY A 68 -10.12 1.02 8.19
CA GLY A 68 -10.03 -0.18 7.34
C GLY A 68 -8.93 -0.16 6.28
N ASP A 69 -8.26 0.98 6.05
CA ASP A 69 -7.17 1.05 5.07
C ASP A 69 -5.90 0.34 5.56
N GLU A 70 -5.21 -0.31 4.62
CA GLU A 70 -3.93 -1.00 4.85
C GLU A 70 -2.84 -0.43 3.93
N ILE A 71 -1.63 -0.31 4.47
CA ILE A 71 -0.40 -0.02 3.73
C ILE A 71 0.52 -1.23 3.88
N ALA A 72 1.09 -1.73 2.78
CA ALA A 72 2.03 -2.83 2.83
C ALA A 72 3.38 -2.46 2.19
N ARG A 73 4.45 -3.04 2.74
CA ARG A 73 5.82 -2.98 2.22
C ARG A 73 6.39 -4.38 2.17
N THR A 74 7.15 -4.68 1.14
CA THR A 74 7.86 -5.95 1.04
C THR A 74 9.34 -5.76 1.31
N ALA A 75 9.94 -6.74 1.99
CA ALA A 75 11.38 -6.83 2.19
C ALA A 75 11.86 -8.22 1.75
N THR A 76 12.94 -8.25 0.98
CA THR A 76 13.64 -9.48 0.61
C THR A 76 14.97 -9.49 1.35
N LEU A 77 15.19 -10.53 2.14
CA LEU A 77 16.42 -10.74 2.90
C LEU A 77 17.14 -11.95 2.33
N GLU A 78 18.33 -11.77 1.77
CA GLU A 78 19.11 -12.83 1.16
C GLU A 78 20.43 -13.04 1.91
N ASN A 79 20.65 -14.22 2.45
CA ASN A 79 21.92 -14.62 3.00
C ASN A 79 22.83 -15.22 1.92
N ARG A 80 23.82 -14.46 1.45
CA ARG A 80 24.82 -14.92 0.47
C ARG A 80 26.03 -15.58 1.13
N GLY A 81 26.08 -15.60 2.45
CA GLY A 81 27.16 -16.20 3.23
C GLY A 81 27.17 -17.73 3.18
N LYS A 82 28.22 -18.33 3.77
CA LYS A 82 28.36 -19.79 3.94
C LYS A 82 27.79 -20.27 5.27
N GLY A 83 27.56 -19.36 6.23
CA GLY A 83 26.97 -19.64 7.53
C GLY A 83 25.53 -19.12 7.62
N ALA A 84 24.75 -19.68 8.54
CA ALA A 84 23.45 -19.15 8.89
C ALA A 84 23.63 -17.83 9.66
N LEU A 85 22.72 -16.87 9.45
CA LEU A 85 22.56 -15.71 10.30
C LEU A 85 21.64 -16.10 11.47
N GLY A 86 22.15 -15.96 12.69
CA GLY A 86 21.47 -16.47 13.89
C GLY A 86 20.21 -15.71 14.26
N ALA A 87 20.14 -14.42 13.93
CA ALA A 87 19.02 -13.57 14.28
C ALA A 87 18.71 -12.58 13.18
N ILE A 88 17.43 -12.50 12.81
CA ILE A 88 16.87 -11.39 12.07
C ILE A 88 15.91 -10.67 12.99
N SER A 89 16.02 -9.35 13.07
CA SER A 89 15.10 -8.52 13.83
C SER A 89 14.52 -7.41 12.98
N LEU A 90 13.29 -7.01 13.33
CA LEU A 90 12.62 -5.82 12.80
C LEU A 90 12.40 -4.82 13.93
N SER A 91 12.92 -3.62 13.77
CA SER A 91 12.56 -2.48 14.61
C SER A 91 11.79 -1.44 13.80
N VAL A 92 10.97 -0.65 14.48
CA VAL A 92 10.20 0.46 13.90
C VAL A 92 10.59 1.74 14.62
N SER A 93 11.02 2.72 13.83
CA SER A 93 11.31 4.08 14.29
C SER A 93 10.28 5.04 13.74
N ILE A 94 9.70 5.88 14.60
CA ILE A 94 8.75 6.91 14.18
C ILE A 94 9.55 8.17 13.86
N THR A 95 9.49 8.61 12.60
CA THR A 95 10.18 9.82 12.13
C THR A 95 9.27 11.05 12.18
N HIS A 96 7.95 10.84 12.04
CA HIS A 96 6.95 11.87 12.28
C HIS A 96 5.77 11.25 13.02
N SER A 97 5.50 11.73 14.23
CA SER A 97 4.50 11.18 15.13
C SER A 97 3.20 11.97 15.08
N SER A 98 2.08 11.25 15.21
CA SER A 98 0.73 11.81 15.36
C SER A 98 -0.08 10.98 16.36
N GLY A 99 -1.42 11.10 16.39
CA GLY A 99 -2.24 10.19 17.18
C GLY A 99 -2.23 8.75 16.67
N LEU A 100 -1.94 8.53 15.38
CA LEU A 100 -1.97 7.21 14.75
C LEU A 100 -1.00 6.21 15.37
N ASP A 101 0.20 6.65 15.77
CA ASP A 101 1.25 5.80 16.33
C ASP A 101 1.21 5.69 17.85
N ARG A 102 0.45 6.56 18.52
CA ARG A 102 0.38 6.64 19.99
C ARG A 102 -0.86 5.99 20.57
N ASP A 103 -1.95 5.96 19.80
CA ASP A 103 -3.21 5.39 20.24
C ASP A 103 -3.21 3.86 20.04
N ARG A 104 -3.72 3.13 21.05
CA ARG A 104 -3.85 1.66 20.96
C ARG A 104 -4.88 1.23 19.92
N SER A 105 -5.87 2.07 19.63
CA SER A 105 -6.83 1.89 18.54
C SER A 105 -6.37 2.54 17.23
N GLY A 106 -5.15 3.09 17.20
CA GLY A 106 -4.52 3.65 16.01
C GLY A 106 -3.91 2.57 15.11
N LEU A 107 -2.73 2.85 14.53
CA LEU A 107 -2.09 1.92 13.61
C LEU A 107 -1.80 0.57 14.27
N GLN A 108 -2.18 -0.48 13.56
CA GLN A 108 -1.80 -1.86 13.83
C GLN A 108 -0.71 -2.28 12.85
N ILE A 109 0.22 -3.12 13.33
CA ILE A 109 1.28 -3.70 12.51
C ILE A 109 1.17 -5.21 12.45
N ARG A 110 1.51 -5.79 11.30
CA ARG A 110 1.61 -7.23 11.08
C ARG A 110 2.82 -7.54 10.21
N VAL A 111 3.46 -8.69 10.43
CA VAL A 111 4.51 -9.20 9.57
C VAL A 111 4.17 -10.61 9.12
N ASP A 112 4.15 -10.81 7.80
CA ASP A 112 3.96 -12.11 7.16
C ASP A 112 5.21 -12.51 6.38
N ARG A 113 5.46 -13.81 6.31
CA ARG A 113 6.47 -14.43 5.45
C ARG A 113 5.77 -15.19 4.34
N CYS A 114 6.27 -15.06 3.11
CA CYS A 114 5.89 -15.90 1.99
C CYS A 114 7.04 -16.84 1.62
N SER A 115 6.73 -18.09 1.25
CA SER A 115 7.76 -19.04 0.78
C SER A 115 8.28 -18.75 -0.62
N THR A 116 7.69 -17.80 -1.34
CA THR A 116 8.12 -17.26 -2.63
C THR A 116 8.06 -15.75 -2.60
N ALA A 117 8.62 -15.07 -3.60
CA ALA A 117 8.54 -13.61 -3.68
C ALA A 117 7.07 -13.11 -3.68
N TRP A 118 6.81 -12.02 -2.97
CA TRP A 118 5.55 -11.31 -3.06
C TRP A 118 5.42 -10.66 -4.43
N THR A 119 4.26 -10.79 -5.04
CA THR A 119 3.95 -10.19 -6.35
C THR A 119 2.77 -9.24 -6.22
N THR A 120 2.73 -8.23 -7.08
CA THR A 120 1.58 -7.33 -7.15
C THR A 120 0.47 -8.01 -7.94
N GLY A 121 -0.69 -8.19 -7.31
CA GLY A 121 -1.89 -8.68 -7.95
C GLY A 121 -2.73 -7.55 -8.54
N THR A 122 -3.92 -7.89 -9.04
CA THR A 122 -4.92 -6.92 -9.47
C THR A 122 -5.36 -6.03 -8.30
N GLY A 123 -5.53 -4.73 -8.54
CA GLY A 123 -5.90 -3.77 -7.49
C GLY A 123 -4.79 -3.43 -6.51
N ALA A 124 -3.52 -3.56 -6.91
CA ALA A 124 -2.33 -3.28 -6.10
C ALA A 124 -2.20 -4.12 -4.81
N ALA A 125 -2.97 -5.20 -4.66
CA ALA A 125 -2.83 -6.12 -3.54
C ALA A 125 -1.59 -7.02 -3.71
N LEU A 126 -0.82 -7.20 -2.64
CA LEU A 126 0.29 -8.16 -2.62
C LEU A 126 -0.23 -9.59 -2.52
N ARG A 127 0.30 -10.46 -3.35
CA ARG A 127 -0.02 -11.89 -3.39
C ARG A 127 1.22 -12.74 -3.15
N CYS A 128 1.04 -13.80 -2.39
CA CYS A 128 2.01 -14.87 -2.19
C CYS A 128 1.54 -16.08 -2.98
N ALA A 129 2.32 -16.51 -3.97
CA ALA A 129 2.01 -17.72 -4.74
C ALA A 129 2.32 -19.01 -3.96
N GLY A 130 3.11 -18.91 -2.88
CA GLY A 130 3.47 -20.03 -2.02
C GLY A 130 2.66 -20.06 -0.71
N ARG A 131 3.33 -20.57 0.35
CA ARG A 131 2.75 -20.61 1.70
C ARG A 131 2.99 -19.28 2.40
N VAL A 132 1.93 -18.70 2.98
CA VAL A 132 2.03 -17.59 3.91
C VAL A 132 2.13 -18.13 5.33
N SER A 133 3.04 -17.58 6.12
CA SER A 133 3.11 -17.79 7.57
C SER A 133 3.15 -16.44 8.28
N GLU A 134 2.34 -16.32 9.32
CA GLU A 134 2.37 -15.17 10.21
C GLU A 134 3.63 -15.21 11.07
N VAL A 135 4.41 -14.13 11.08
CA VAL A 135 5.59 -13.97 11.92
C VAL A 135 5.27 -13.08 13.12
N VAL A 136 4.54 -11.99 12.86
CA VAL A 136 4.03 -11.07 13.88
C VAL A 136 2.57 -10.83 13.56
N GLY A 137 1.65 -11.27 14.45
CA GLY A 137 0.21 -11.02 14.31
C GLY A 137 -0.14 -9.56 14.52
N TRP A 138 -1.35 -9.17 14.07
CA TRP A 138 -1.85 -7.81 14.24
C TRP A 138 -1.72 -7.34 15.70
N ARG A 139 -1.07 -6.21 15.91
CA ARG A 139 -0.91 -5.58 17.21
C ARG A 139 -0.76 -4.07 17.11
N PRO A 140 -1.16 -3.32 18.15
CA PRO A 140 -1.01 -1.87 18.16
C PRO A 140 0.46 -1.45 18.02
N LEU A 141 0.73 -0.52 17.12
CA LEU A 141 2.06 0.08 16.96
C LEU A 141 2.48 0.81 18.24
N ALA A 142 1.56 1.45 18.92
CA ALA A 142 1.77 2.14 20.20
C ALA A 142 2.38 1.24 21.31
N ALA A 143 2.08 -0.06 21.29
CA ALA A 143 2.58 -1.04 22.25
C ALA A 143 3.87 -1.74 21.78
N SER A 144 4.39 -1.41 20.59
CA SER A 144 5.37 -2.23 19.86
C SER A 144 6.67 -1.49 19.66
N ARG A 145 7.40 -1.21 20.75
CA ARG A 145 8.65 -0.42 20.70
C ARG A 145 9.93 -1.25 20.71
N SER A 146 9.83 -2.54 20.91
CA SER A 146 11.00 -3.44 20.94
C SER A 146 11.18 -4.12 19.60
N PRO A 147 12.43 -4.42 19.17
CA PRO A 147 12.62 -5.19 17.95
C PRO A 147 11.96 -6.56 18.06
N TRP A 148 11.23 -6.94 17.00
CA TRP A 148 10.66 -8.28 16.88
C TRP A 148 11.71 -9.22 16.30
N GLN A 149 11.86 -10.38 16.92
CA GLN A 149 12.68 -11.45 16.38
C GLN A 149 11.90 -12.17 15.28
N LEU A 150 12.46 -12.19 14.07
CA LEU A 150 11.84 -12.81 12.90
C LEU A 150 12.37 -14.23 12.65
N GLY A 151 13.38 -14.67 13.42
CA GLY A 151 14.03 -15.97 13.30
C GLY A 151 15.44 -15.89 12.75
N SER A 152 15.93 -17.00 12.23
CA SER A 152 17.26 -17.13 11.59
C SER A 152 17.11 -17.19 10.07
N LEU A 153 18.18 -16.84 9.35
CA LEU A 153 18.27 -16.93 7.92
C LEU A 153 19.38 -17.93 7.53
N PRO A 154 19.03 -19.15 7.07
CA PRO A 154 20.02 -20.16 6.69
C PRO A 154 21.00 -19.65 5.63
N ALA A 155 22.16 -20.29 5.51
CA ALA A 155 23.11 -19.99 4.46
C ALA A 155 22.48 -20.18 3.07
N LYS A 156 22.78 -19.27 2.14
CA LYS A 156 22.28 -19.32 0.76
C LYS A 156 20.75 -19.34 0.63
N SER A 157 20.03 -18.84 1.64
CA SER A 157 18.57 -18.75 1.63
C SER A 157 18.07 -17.33 1.47
N THR A 158 16.81 -17.22 1.08
CA THR A 158 16.10 -15.94 0.92
C THR A 158 14.79 -15.99 1.67
N GLU A 159 14.49 -14.92 2.39
CA GLU A 159 13.20 -14.67 3.02
C GLU A 159 12.45 -13.53 2.33
N TYR A 160 11.15 -13.71 2.15
CA TYR A 160 10.26 -12.74 1.55
C TYR A 160 9.24 -12.29 2.58
N LEU A 161 9.45 -11.11 3.12
CA LEU A 161 8.62 -10.55 4.18
C LEU A 161 7.65 -9.50 3.62
N ARG A 162 6.49 -9.39 4.25
CA ARG A 162 5.54 -8.30 4.07
C ARG A 162 5.29 -7.68 5.44
N VAL A 163 5.48 -6.37 5.56
CA VAL A 163 5.07 -5.57 6.71
C VAL A 163 3.83 -4.81 6.32
N SER A 164 2.76 -5.01 7.04
CA SER A 164 1.49 -4.31 6.86
C SER A 164 1.23 -3.37 8.02
N LEU A 165 0.73 -2.17 7.72
CA LEU A 165 0.11 -1.25 8.66
C LEU A 165 -1.35 -1.08 8.30
N GLN A 166 -2.23 -1.14 9.28
CA GLN A 166 -3.66 -0.93 9.11
C GLN A 166 -4.17 0.09 10.12
N LEU A 167 -5.06 0.97 9.67
CA LEU A 167 -5.94 1.69 10.58
C LEU A 167 -7.19 0.82 10.75
N PRO A 168 -7.49 0.28 11.96
CA PRO A 168 -8.64 -0.59 12.17
C PRO A 168 -9.96 0.02 11.69
N ALA A 169 -10.89 -0.82 11.26
CA ALA A 169 -12.19 -0.35 10.76
C ALA A 169 -13.04 0.33 11.85
N ASP A 170 -12.78 -0.01 13.12
CA ASP A 170 -13.39 0.58 14.32
C ASP A 170 -12.55 1.70 14.95
N ALA A 171 -11.49 2.17 14.26
CA ALA A 171 -10.67 3.27 14.74
C ALA A 171 -11.49 4.54 14.94
N ALA A 172 -11.11 5.32 15.96
CA ALA A 172 -11.79 6.57 16.27
C ALA A 172 -11.74 7.53 15.04
N PRO A 173 -12.85 8.20 14.68
CA PRO A 173 -12.91 9.10 13.52
C PRO A 173 -11.84 10.20 13.54
N ALA A 174 -11.41 10.63 14.73
CA ALA A 174 -10.38 11.66 14.91
C ALA A 174 -8.98 11.21 14.45
N LEU A 175 -8.77 9.91 14.20
CA LEU A 175 -7.52 9.34 13.69
C LEU A 175 -7.46 9.34 12.15
N ALA A 176 -8.60 9.36 11.48
CA ALA A 176 -8.65 9.41 10.02
C ALA A 176 -7.99 10.68 9.47
N GLY A 177 -7.29 10.55 8.33
CA GLY A 177 -6.62 11.66 7.66
C GLY A 177 -5.36 12.19 8.36
N ARG A 178 -5.00 11.67 9.53
CA ARG A 178 -3.74 12.02 10.19
C ARG A 178 -2.55 11.43 9.45
N ARG A 179 -1.36 11.96 9.73
CA ARG A 179 -0.11 11.49 9.11
C ARG A 179 0.86 11.03 10.17
N THR A 180 1.41 9.84 9.97
CA THR A 180 2.56 9.30 10.70
C THR A 180 3.55 8.75 9.69
N THR A 181 4.82 9.11 9.82
CA THR A 181 5.90 8.51 9.02
C THR A 181 6.80 7.70 9.93
N LEU A 182 7.25 6.57 9.41
CA LEU A 182 8.06 5.62 10.14
C LEU A 182 9.06 4.92 9.22
N GLU A 183 10.11 4.40 9.81
CA GLU A 183 11.13 3.57 9.16
C GLU A 183 11.07 2.16 9.75
N TYR A 184 11.00 1.16 8.89
CA TYR A 184 11.24 -0.23 9.21
C TYR A 184 12.73 -0.51 9.08
N ARG A 185 13.34 -1.04 10.13
CA ARG A 185 14.76 -1.43 10.10
C ARG A 185 14.90 -2.91 10.35
N PHE A 186 15.29 -3.64 9.31
CA PHE A 186 15.67 -5.04 9.41
C PHE A 186 17.15 -5.15 9.70
N THR A 187 17.50 -5.93 10.70
CA THR A 187 18.89 -6.22 11.05
C THR A 187 19.10 -7.73 11.03
N ALA A 188 20.15 -8.19 10.34
CA ALA A 188 20.56 -9.58 10.29
C ALA A 188 21.98 -9.70 10.90
N GLN A 189 22.19 -10.68 11.80
CA GLN A 189 23.45 -10.92 12.54
C GLN A 189 23.80 -12.40 12.54
#